data_a750ba93baf7154e67dba07847beeb1c
#
_entry.id   a750ba93baf7154e67dba07847beeb1c
#
_cell.length_a   1.000
_cell.length_b   1.000
_cell.length_c   1.000
_cell.angle_alpha   90.00
_cell.angle_beta   90.00
_cell.angle_gamma   90.00
#
_symmetry.space_group_name_H-M   'P 1'
#
loop_
_entity.id
_entity.type
_entity.pdbx_description
1 polymer ?
#
loop_
_entity_poly.entity_id
_entity_poly.type
_entity_poly.pdbx_seq_one_letter_code
_entity_poly.pdbx_strand_id
1 'polypeptide(L)'
;MESQTQAKPQPHILVLPCPLQGHINPMLQFSKRLASKGPRVTLVATTSISESVKAIASHTINIEIISDGSTESKTFDTSTDSDAFFENFKVTVSQSLRKLIETQKSSRHPPKFVVYDSGMPWALNLARELGLDGAPFFTQSGAVNAIYYHGYKGTLKSPLEEPTVSLPSMPLLGANDLPSFMADTGTYRALFSTLLNQLSNIDEANWIFCNNVYDLEDEVG
;
A
#
# COMPACT_ATOMS: atom_id res chain seq x y z
N MET A 1 -25.51 17.48 -37.97
CA MET A 1 -25.71 17.31 -36.51
C MET A 1 -24.66 16.35 -36.05
N GLU A 2 -23.51 16.87 -35.59
CA GLU A 2 -22.45 16.04 -35.01
C GLU A 2 -22.87 15.65 -33.59
N SER A 3 -23.00 14.35 -33.36
CA SER A 3 -23.26 13.79 -32.05
C SER A 3 -22.03 14.09 -31.16
N GLN A 4 -22.15 15.05 -30.26
CA GLN A 4 -21.20 15.23 -29.18
C GLN A 4 -21.22 13.96 -28.33
N THR A 5 -20.25 13.08 -28.54
CA THR A 5 -19.99 11.95 -27.67
C THR A 5 -19.59 12.53 -26.33
N GLN A 6 -20.50 12.57 -25.36
CA GLN A 6 -20.17 12.95 -23.99
C GLN A 6 -19.08 12.00 -23.49
N ALA A 7 -17.87 12.51 -23.32
CA ALA A 7 -16.77 11.76 -22.73
C ALA A 7 -17.22 11.25 -21.36
N LYS A 8 -17.17 9.92 -21.16
CA LYS A 8 -17.47 9.32 -19.84
C LYS A 8 -16.62 10.01 -18.77
N PRO A 9 -17.20 10.39 -17.62
CA PRO A 9 -16.45 11.03 -16.56
C PRO A 9 -15.28 10.12 -16.16
N GLN A 10 -14.08 10.66 -16.19
CA GLN A 10 -12.86 9.94 -15.80
C GLN A 10 -12.94 9.59 -14.32
N PRO A 11 -12.74 8.33 -13.92
CA PRO A 11 -12.73 7.95 -12.52
C PRO A 11 -11.57 8.66 -11.79
N HIS A 12 -11.82 9.10 -10.56
CA HIS A 12 -10.81 9.71 -9.70
C HIS A 12 -10.35 8.70 -8.67
N ILE A 13 -9.05 8.47 -8.63
CA ILE A 13 -8.37 7.48 -7.79
C ILE A 13 -7.42 8.20 -6.84
N LEU A 14 -7.57 7.93 -5.55
CA LEU A 14 -6.62 8.33 -4.53
C LEU A 14 -5.58 7.22 -4.35
N VAL A 15 -4.31 7.57 -4.26
CA VAL A 15 -3.22 6.61 -4.00
C VAL A 15 -2.51 7.05 -2.72
N LEU A 16 -2.54 6.19 -1.70
CA LEU A 16 -2.01 6.46 -0.36
C LEU A 16 -0.80 5.57 -0.07
N PRO A 17 0.44 6.04 -0.25
CA PRO A 17 1.65 5.31 0.10
C PRO A 17 1.93 5.36 1.61
N CYS A 18 2.53 4.30 2.14
CA CYS A 18 3.20 4.35 3.43
C CYS A 18 4.42 5.30 3.36
N PRO A 19 4.74 6.08 4.41
CA PRO A 19 5.84 7.07 4.38
C PRO A 19 7.23 6.44 4.48
N LEU A 20 7.44 5.34 3.81
CA LEU A 20 8.72 4.64 3.69
C LEU A 20 9.24 4.73 2.26
N GLN A 21 10.54 5.01 2.07
CA GLN A 21 11.12 5.25 0.75
C GLN A 21 10.88 4.07 -0.23
N GLY A 22 10.99 2.83 0.26
CA GLY A 22 10.71 1.63 -0.53
C GLY A 22 9.25 1.47 -0.96
N HIS A 23 8.33 2.18 -0.33
CA HIS A 23 6.89 2.17 -0.61
C HIS A 23 6.46 3.35 -1.49
N ILE A 24 7.07 4.53 -1.27
CA ILE A 24 6.73 5.76 -2.01
C ILE A 24 7.04 5.60 -3.50
N ASN A 25 8.24 5.13 -3.86
CA ASN A 25 8.69 5.08 -5.23
C ASN A 25 7.84 4.16 -6.13
N PRO A 26 7.56 2.89 -5.76
CA PRO A 26 6.70 2.03 -6.58
C PRO A 26 5.29 2.59 -6.72
N MET A 27 4.68 3.11 -5.65
CA MET A 27 3.33 3.67 -5.71
C MET A 27 3.26 4.97 -6.51
N LEU A 28 4.32 5.80 -6.50
CA LEU A 28 4.43 6.97 -7.36
C LEU A 28 4.53 6.57 -8.84
N GLN A 29 5.34 5.56 -9.17
CA GLN A 29 5.45 5.06 -10.55
C GLN A 29 4.12 4.44 -11.01
N PHE A 30 3.47 3.66 -10.16
CA PHE A 30 2.13 3.14 -10.41
C PHE A 30 1.13 4.28 -10.68
N SER A 31 1.13 5.33 -9.86
CA SER A 31 0.27 6.50 -10.03
C SER A 31 0.45 7.17 -11.40
N LYS A 32 1.70 7.34 -11.84
CA LYS A 32 2.04 7.90 -13.15
C LYS A 32 1.54 7.02 -14.30
N ARG A 33 1.77 5.70 -14.20
CA ARG A 33 1.28 4.72 -15.19
C ARG A 33 -0.25 4.69 -15.24
N LEU A 34 -0.90 4.74 -14.09
CA LEU A 34 -2.35 4.76 -14.01
C LEU A 34 -2.94 6.03 -14.66
N ALA A 35 -2.40 7.19 -14.33
CA ALA A 35 -2.80 8.47 -14.93
C ALA A 35 -2.62 8.48 -16.46
N SER A 36 -1.56 7.88 -16.98
CA SER A 36 -1.33 7.78 -18.44
C SER A 36 -2.39 6.94 -19.18
N LYS A 37 -3.21 6.14 -18.45
CA LYS A 37 -4.32 5.37 -18.99
C LYS A 37 -5.67 6.09 -18.96
N GLY A 38 -5.69 7.34 -18.47
CA GLY A 38 -6.85 8.21 -18.51
C GLY A 38 -7.51 8.56 -17.18
N PRO A 39 -7.46 7.75 -16.12
CA PRO A 39 -8.01 8.12 -14.82
C PRO A 39 -7.37 9.40 -14.26
N ARG A 40 -8.15 10.17 -13.52
CA ARG A 40 -7.61 11.21 -12.65
C ARG A 40 -6.97 10.55 -11.43
N VAL A 41 -5.69 10.82 -11.17
CA VAL A 41 -4.96 10.25 -10.03
C VAL A 41 -4.50 11.37 -9.12
N THR A 42 -4.73 11.18 -7.82
CA THR A 42 -4.20 12.03 -6.75
C THR A 42 -3.37 11.17 -5.81
N LEU A 43 -2.07 11.45 -5.73
CA LEU A 43 -1.21 10.89 -4.71
C LEU A 43 -1.45 11.62 -3.40
N VAL A 44 -1.86 10.90 -2.36
CA VAL A 44 -2.10 11.43 -1.02
C VAL A 44 -0.84 11.22 -0.20
N ALA A 45 -0.02 12.24 -0.10
CA ALA A 45 1.23 12.20 0.66
C ALA A 45 1.01 12.71 2.09
N THR A 46 1.73 12.14 3.05
CA THR A 46 1.72 12.65 4.42
C THR A 46 2.70 13.82 4.60
N THR A 47 2.55 14.59 5.67
CA THR A 47 3.41 15.74 5.97
C THR A 47 4.90 15.34 6.00
N SER A 48 5.20 14.19 6.61
CA SER A 48 6.58 13.68 6.75
C SER A 48 7.31 13.46 5.43
N ILE A 49 6.59 13.13 4.34
CA ILE A 49 7.18 12.82 3.02
C ILE A 49 6.88 13.89 1.96
N SER A 50 6.22 14.97 2.34
CA SER A 50 5.70 15.98 1.40
C SER A 50 6.78 16.57 0.48
N GLU A 51 7.94 16.90 1.02
CA GLU A 51 9.04 17.48 0.25
C GLU A 51 9.66 16.47 -0.72
N SER A 52 9.87 15.24 -0.27
CA SER A 52 10.40 14.17 -1.12
C SER A 52 9.47 13.88 -2.30
N VAL A 53 8.16 13.84 -2.05
CA VAL A 53 7.15 13.58 -3.08
C VAL A 53 7.07 14.75 -4.07
N LYS A 54 7.06 16.00 -3.60
CA LYS A 54 7.04 17.19 -4.47
C LYS A 54 8.24 17.24 -5.40
N ALA A 55 9.43 16.89 -4.90
CA ALA A 55 10.67 16.91 -5.67
C ALA A 55 10.68 15.93 -6.87
N ILE A 56 9.97 14.79 -6.75
CA ILE A 56 9.97 13.72 -7.75
C ILE A 56 8.65 13.57 -8.52
N ALA A 57 7.62 14.30 -8.11
CA ALA A 57 6.33 14.27 -8.78
C ALA A 57 6.40 14.96 -10.14
N SER A 58 5.68 14.40 -11.11
CA SER A 58 5.49 15.00 -12.43
C SER A 58 4.15 15.75 -12.48
N HIS A 59 3.98 16.63 -13.46
CA HIS A 59 2.71 17.34 -13.68
C HIS A 59 1.54 16.43 -14.12
N THR A 60 1.77 15.11 -14.23
CA THR A 60 0.76 14.14 -14.71
C THR A 60 -0.20 13.65 -13.62
N ILE A 61 0.15 13.85 -12.36
CA ILE A 61 -0.68 13.46 -11.21
C ILE A 61 -0.88 14.64 -10.27
N ASN A 62 -2.01 14.64 -9.56
CA ASN A 62 -2.23 15.61 -8.48
C ASN A 62 -1.58 15.10 -7.19
N ILE A 63 -1.21 16.02 -6.31
CA ILE A 63 -0.71 15.71 -4.97
C ILE A 63 -1.59 16.43 -3.97
N GLU A 64 -2.03 15.70 -2.96
CA GLU A 64 -2.68 16.23 -1.77
C GLU A 64 -1.83 15.87 -0.56
N ILE A 65 -1.64 16.83 0.35
CA ILE A 65 -0.87 16.60 1.57
C ILE A 65 -1.85 16.50 2.74
N ILE A 66 -1.72 15.42 3.50
CA ILE A 66 -2.49 15.20 4.72
C ILE A 66 -1.58 15.10 5.94
N SER A 67 -2.12 15.41 7.12
CA SER A 67 -1.35 15.30 8.36
C SER A 67 -1.17 13.84 8.78
N ASP A 68 0.02 13.50 9.24
CA ASP A 68 0.38 12.27 9.94
C ASP A 68 0.78 12.52 11.40
N GLY A 69 0.55 13.75 11.89
CA GLY A 69 0.94 14.18 13.24
C GLY A 69 2.38 14.68 13.34
N SER A 70 3.18 14.59 12.28
CA SER A 70 4.54 15.16 12.28
C SER A 70 4.52 16.67 12.05
N THR A 71 5.41 17.39 12.74
CA THR A 71 5.59 18.85 12.58
C THR A 71 6.70 19.20 11.61
N GLU A 72 7.52 18.22 11.23
CA GLU A 72 8.67 18.36 10.33
C GLU A 72 8.77 17.13 9.42
N SER A 73 9.42 17.30 8.28
CA SER A 73 9.78 16.20 7.37
C SER A 73 10.84 15.33 8.05
N LYS A 74 10.42 14.43 8.95
CA LYS A 74 11.30 13.45 9.59
C LYS A 74 11.10 12.10 8.95
N THR A 75 12.19 11.52 8.51
CA THR A 75 12.22 10.12 8.05
C THR A 75 11.77 9.20 9.19
N PHE A 76 10.94 8.24 8.87
CA PHE A 76 10.50 7.19 9.79
C PHE A 76 11.71 6.49 10.41
N ASP A 77 11.87 6.58 11.73
CA ASP A 77 12.89 5.86 12.47
C ASP A 77 12.30 4.56 13.03
N THR A 78 12.73 3.43 12.50
CA THR A 78 12.29 2.09 12.92
C THR A 78 12.84 1.68 14.29
N SER A 79 13.69 2.48 14.91
CA SER A 79 14.34 2.18 16.18
C SER A 79 13.56 2.64 17.42
N THR A 80 12.53 3.49 17.26
CA THR A 80 11.67 3.96 18.35
C THR A 80 10.43 3.08 18.50
N ASP A 81 9.89 3.06 19.71
CA ASP A 81 8.71 2.29 20.18
C ASP A 81 7.61 2.23 19.09
N SER A 82 7.69 1.20 18.27
CA SER A 82 7.05 1.14 16.97
C SER A 82 5.52 1.05 17.06
N ASP A 83 4.98 0.39 18.09
CA ASP A 83 3.53 0.14 18.19
C ASP A 83 2.74 1.42 18.47
N ALA A 84 3.19 2.24 19.42
CA ALA A 84 2.54 3.51 19.74
C ALA A 84 2.62 4.50 18.56
N PHE A 85 3.75 4.50 17.84
CA PHE A 85 3.91 5.31 16.65
C PHE A 85 2.92 4.88 15.54
N PHE A 86 2.86 3.59 15.23
CA PHE A 86 1.96 3.07 14.19
C PHE A 86 0.49 3.33 14.51
N GLU A 87 0.07 3.18 15.76
CA GLU A 87 -1.31 3.48 16.15
C GLU A 87 -1.62 4.98 16.06
N ASN A 88 -0.73 5.87 16.50
CA ASN A 88 -0.90 7.31 16.34
C ASN A 88 -0.93 7.73 14.87
N PHE A 89 -0.04 7.18 14.06
CA PHE A 89 -0.02 7.38 12.61
C PHE A 89 -1.35 6.97 11.99
N LYS A 90 -1.83 5.76 12.27
CA LYS A 90 -3.10 5.24 11.78
C LYS A 90 -4.27 6.14 12.14
N VAL A 91 -4.37 6.56 13.40
CA VAL A 91 -5.45 7.45 13.87
C VAL A 91 -5.42 8.79 13.13
N THR A 92 -4.25 9.44 13.10
CA THR A 92 -4.10 10.77 12.50
C THR A 92 -4.32 10.75 10.98
N VAL A 93 -3.72 9.79 10.29
CA VAL A 93 -3.86 9.65 8.83
C VAL A 93 -5.29 9.27 8.46
N SER A 94 -5.96 8.38 9.22
CA SER A 94 -7.36 8.03 8.99
C SER A 94 -8.28 9.25 9.09
N GLN A 95 -8.10 10.09 10.11
CA GLN A 95 -8.88 11.32 10.28
C GLN A 95 -8.64 12.31 9.15
N SER A 96 -7.37 12.49 8.77
CA SER A 96 -6.97 13.43 7.71
C SER A 96 -7.45 12.96 6.33
N LEU A 97 -7.35 11.65 6.04
CA LEU A 97 -7.85 11.05 4.81
C LEU A 97 -9.38 11.14 4.72
N ARG A 98 -10.09 10.88 5.81
CA ARG A 98 -11.56 11.06 5.92
C ARG A 98 -11.94 12.48 5.53
N LYS A 99 -11.31 13.47 6.14
CA LYS A 99 -11.56 14.88 5.86
C LYS A 99 -11.31 15.24 4.38
N LEU A 100 -10.22 14.74 3.80
CA LEU A 100 -9.90 14.94 2.39
C LEU A 100 -11.01 14.36 1.49
N ILE A 101 -11.40 13.11 1.71
CA ILE A 101 -12.43 12.42 0.93
C ILE A 101 -13.77 13.16 1.03
N GLU A 102 -14.20 13.52 2.25
CA GLU A 102 -15.46 14.23 2.48
C GLU A 102 -15.47 15.60 1.79
N THR A 103 -14.37 16.35 1.87
CA THR A 103 -14.23 17.63 1.17
C THR A 103 -14.34 17.46 -0.34
N GLN A 104 -13.75 16.40 -0.88
CA GLN A 104 -13.73 16.14 -2.33
C GLN A 104 -15.04 15.52 -2.87
N LYS A 105 -15.94 15.01 -2.01
CA LYS A 105 -17.24 14.45 -2.44
C LYS A 105 -18.08 15.43 -3.27
N SER A 106 -18.01 16.70 -2.95
CA SER A 106 -18.75 17.77 -3.66
C SER A 106 -17.95 18.39 -4.82
N SER A 107 -16.76 17.88 -5.13
CA SER A 107 -15.93 18.37 -6.23
C SER A 107 -16.49 17.93 -7.59
N ARG A 108 -16.00 18.58 -8.65
CA ARG A 108 -16.34 18.17 -10.04
C ARG A 108 -15.94 16.71 -10.35
N HIS A 109 -14.93 16.18 -9.67
CA HIS A 109 -14.40 14.83 -9.84
C HIS A 109 -14.25 14.17 -8.47
N PRO A 110 -15.35 13.72 -7.84
CA PRO A 110 -15.28 13.07 -6.56
C PRO A 110 -14.49 11.76 -6.66
N PRO A 111 -13.67 11.41 -5.66
CA PRO A 111 -12.96 10.15 -5.65
C PRO A 111 -13.93 8.97 -5.61
N LYS A 112 -13.54 7.87 -6.29
CA LYS A 112 -14.29 6.62 -6.36
C LYS A 112 -13.50 5.44 -5.81
N PHE A 113 -12.18 5.54 -5.83
CA PHE A 113 -11.28 4.45 -5.47
C PHE A 113 -10.17 4.96 -4.56
N VAL A 114 -9.75 4.10 -3.63
CA VAL A 114 -8.52 4.28 -2.85
C VAL A 114 -7.60 3.10 -3.12
N VAL A 115 -6.44 3.36 -3.71
CA VAL A 115 -5.34 2.40 -3.73
C VAL A 115 -4.42 2.76 -2.55
N TYR A 116 -4.24 1.84 -1.64
CA TYR A 116 -3.48 2.07 -0.41
C TYR A 116 -2.32 1.07 -0.31
N ASP A 117 -1.27 1.48 0.37
CA ASP A 117 -0.16 0.58 0.68
C ASP A 117 -0.65 -0.61 1.51
N SER A 118 -0.27 -1.83 1.14
CA SER A 118 -0.72 -3.05 1.82
C SER A 118 -0.44 -3.06 3.32
N GLY A 119 0.60 -2.36 3.77
CA GLY A 119 0.90 -2.17 5.19
C GLY A 119 -0.15 -1.34 5.96
N MET A 120 -1.16 -0.80 5.28
CA MET A 120 -2.23 0.00 5.88
C MET A 120 -3.63 -0.59 5.63
N PRO A 121 -3.91 -1.84 6.05
CA PRO A 121 -5.20 -2.52 5.76
C PRO A 121 -6.42 -1.77 6.31
N TRP A 122 -6.26 -0.96 7.35
CA TRP A 122 -7.31 -0.09 7.90
C TRP A 122 -7.86 0.92 6.86
N ALA A 123 -7.09 1.25 5.83
CA ALA A 123 -7.53 2.17 4.78
C ALA A 123 -8.68 1.59 3.93
N LEU A 124 -8.77 0.26 3.80
CA LEU A 124 -9.90 -0.40 3.15
C LEU A 124 -11.21 -0.15 3.92
N ASN A 125 -11.18 -0.33 5.24
CA ASN A 125 -12.35 -0.12 6.07
C ASN A 125 -12.83 1.33 5.97
N LEU A 126 -11.91 2.29 6.04
CA LEU A 126 -12.22 3.71 5.89
C LEU A 126 -12.78 4.04 4.50
N ALA A 127 -12.20 3.48 3.43
CA ALA A 127 -12.70 3.67 2.06
C ALA A 127 -14.15 3.19 1.94
N ARG A 128 -14.45 1.98 2.43
CA ARG A 128 -15.80 1.37 2.39
C ARG A 128 -16.82 2.16 3.21
N GLU A 129 -16.46 2.60 4.42
CA GLU A 129 -17.31 3.49 5.23
C GLU A 129 -17.70 4.76 4.48
N LEU A 130 -16.81 5.27 3.65
CA LEU A 130 -17.02 6.48 2.86
C LEU A 130 -17.65 6.21 1.49
N GLY A 131 -17.96 4.96 1.16
CA GLY A 131 -18.59 4.56 -0.10
C GLY A 131 -17.63 4.53 -1.29
N LEU A 132 -16.33 4.29 -1.05
CA LEU A 132 -15.31 4.11 -2.07
C LEU A 132 -14.89 2.64 -2.14
N ASP A 133 -14.51 2.20 -3.34
CA ASP A 133 -13.83 0.92 -3.52
C ASP A 133 -12.37 1.04 -3.08
N GLY A 134 -11.79 -0.07 -2.58
CA GLY A 134 -10.43 -0.10 -2.05
C GLY A 134 -9.60 -1.23 -2.65
N ALA A 135 -8.31 -0.97 -2.84
CA ALA A 135 -7.35 -1.95 -3.32
C ALA A 135 -5.99 -1.80 -2.63
N PRO A 136 -5.45 -2.84 -1.98
CA PRO A 136 -4.09 -2.83 -1.49
C PRO A 136 -3.09 -2.86 -2.65
N PHE A 137 -1.97 -2.18 -2.47
CA PHE A 137 -0.81 -2.25 -3.34
C PHE A 137 0.35 -2.87 -2.56
N PHE A 138 0.75 -4.06 -2.99
CA PHE A 138 1.90 -4.77 -2.43
C PHE A 138 3.18 -4.29 -3.12
N THR A 139 4.07 -3.68 -2.36
CA THR A 139 5.31 -3.08 -2.88
C THR A 139 6.44 -4.08 -3.03
N GLN A 140 6.32 -5.25 -2.41
CA GLN A 140 7.27 -6.35 -2.47
C GLN A 140 7.00 -7.24 -3.69
N SER A 141 7.96 -8.12 -4.01
CA SER A 141 7.81 -9.10 -5.10
C SER A 141 6.70 -10.11 -4.81
N GLY A 142 6.17 -10.77 -5.86
CA GLY A 142 5.16 -11.81 -5.74
C GLY A 142 5.62 -12.95 -4.84
N ALA A 143 6.86 -13.40 -5.01
CA ALA A 143 7.45 -14.46 -4.19
C ALA A 143 7.47 -14.12 -2.69
N VAL A 144 7.89 -12.89 -2.33
CA VAL A 144 7.90 -12.44 -0.93
C VAL A 144 6.47 -12.34 -0.37
N ASN A 145 5.53 -11.82 -1.16
CA ASN A 145 4.12 -11.73 -0.76
C ASN A 145 3.51 -13.12 -0.53
N ALA A 146 3.83 -14.11 -1.39
CA ALA A 146 3.38 -15.48 -1.21
C ALA A 146 3.94 -16.12 0.07
N ILE A 147 5.22 -15.89 0.39
CA ILE A 147 5.82 -16.35 1.65
C ILE A 147 5.08 -15.77 2.86
N TYR A 148 4.79 -14.45 2.87
CA TYR A 148 4.01 -13.83 3.94
C TYR A 148 2.58 -14.35 4.00
N TYR A 149 1.94 -14.62 2.85
CA TYR A 149 0.62 -15.22 2.81
C TYR A 149 0.59 -16.61 3.47
N HIS A 150 1.55 -17.46 3.18
CA HIS A 150 1.69 -18.77 3.81
C HIS A 150 1.96 -18.66 5.33
N GLY A 151 2.74 -17.64 5.75
CA GLY A 151 2.92 -17.31 7.16
C GLY A 151 1.61 -16.87 7.83
N TYR A 152 0.86 -15.99 7.18
CA TYR A 152 -0.45 -15.52 7.66
C TYR A 152 -1.47 -16.65 7.79
N LYS A 153 -1.54 -17.56 6.80
CA LYS A 153 -2.42 -18.75 6.84
C LYS A 153 -1.94 -19.82 7.82
N GLY A 154 -0.75 -19.68 8.44
CA GLY A 154 -0.18 -20.67 9.36
C GLY A 154 0.32 -21.95 8.68
N THR A 155 0.41 -21.97 7.34
CA THR A 155 0.97 -23.09 6.58
C THR A 155 2.49 -23.02 6.50
N LEU A 156 3.08 -21.86 6.76
CA LEU A 156 4.50 -21.65 6.96
C LEU A 156 4.74 -21.15 8.38
N LYS A 157 5.51 -21.92 9.17
CA LYS A 157 5.89 -21.52 10.53
C LYS A 157 7.24 -20.83 10.54
N SER A 158 7.38 -19.87 11.44
CA SER A 158 8.66 -19.19 11.67
C SER A 158 8.97 -19.18 13.18
N PRO A 159 10.16 -19.66 13.60
CA PRO A 159 11.20 -20.29 12.76
C PRO A 159 10.70 -21.59 12.07
N LEU A 160 11.40 -21.99 11.00
CA LEU A 160 11.08 -23.27 10.34
C LEU A 160 11.27 -24.43 11.33
N GLU A 161 10.31 -25.37 11.32
CA GLU A 161 10.41 -26.60 12.12
C GLU A 161 11.31 -27.65 11.46
N GLU A 162 11.39 -27.62 10.12
CA GLU A 162 12.22 -28.50 9.30
C GLU A 162 13.31 -27.69 8.60
N PRO A 163 14.42 -28.30 8.15
CA PRO A 163 15.50 -27.60 7.47
C PRO A 163 15.07 -26.84 6.21
N THR A 164 14.04 -27.34 5.55
CA THR A 164 13.49 -26.76 4.33
C THR A 164 11.98 -26.87 4.27
N VAL A 165 11.34 -25.98 3.50
CA VAL A 165 9.89 -25.99 3.23
C VAL A 165 9.64 -25.91 1.73
N SER A 166 8.60 -26.61 1.27
CA SER A 166 8.08 -26.53 -0.09
C SER A 166 6.81 -25.70 -0.10
N LEU A 167 6.80 -24.61 -0.88
CA LEU A 167 5.61 -23.80 -1.14
C LEU A 167 5.22 -23.95 -2.61
N PRO A 168 3.92 -23.78 -2.95
CA PRO A 168 3.45 -23.84 -4.33
C PRO A 168 4.20 -22.85 -5.22
N SER A 169 4.56 -23.26 -6.41
CA SER A 169 5.24 -22.45 -7.44
C SER A 169 6.55 -21.79 -6.97
N MET A 170 7.21 -22.38 -5.98
CA MET A 170 8.49 -21.91 -5.46
C MET A 170 9.53 -23.03 -5.40
N PRO A 171 10.82 -22.70 -5.51
CA PRO A 171 11.88 -23.64 -5.20
C PRO A 171 11.79 -24.09 -3.72
N LEU A 172 12.51 -25.14 -3.37
CA LEU A 172 12.65 -25.56 -1.98
C LEU A 172 13.39 -24.47 -1.19
N LEU A 173 12.75 -23.94 -0.13
CA LEU A 173 13.27 -22.83 0.66
C LEU A 173 13.87 -23.34 1.99
N GLY A 174 15.07 -22.88 2.30
CA GLY A 174 15.68 -23.02 3.62
C GLY A 174 15.45 -21.78 4.48
N ALA A 175 15.91 -21.81 5.72
CA ALA A 175 15.76 -20.68 6.65
C ALA A 175 16.40 -19.39 6.14
N ASN A 176 17.50 -19.47 5.38
CA ASN A 176 18.19 -18.31 4.80
C ASN A 176 17.50 -17.74 3.57
N ASP A 177 16.52 -18.44 3.00
CA ASP A 177 15.78 -18.00 1.83
C ASP A 177 14.50 -17.24 2.23
N LEU A 178 14.16 -17.25 3.52
CA LEU A 178 13.02 -16.50 4.04
C LEU A 178 13.32 -15.01 4.14
N PRO A 179 12.30 -14.14 3.95
CA PRO A 179 12.42 -12.71 4.23
C PRO A 179 12.92 -12.46 5.66
N SER A 180 13.76 -11.45 5.84
CA SER A 180 14.43 -11.14 7.11
C SER A 180 13.49 -11.10 8.31
N PHE A 181 12.31 -10.50 8.16
CA PHE A 181 11.32 -10.38 9.23
C PHE A 181 10.65 -11.71 9.60
N MET A 182 10.67 -12.70 8.70
CA MET A 182 10.25 -14.06 9.01
C MET A 182 11.41 -14.90 9.58
N ALA A 183 12.62 -14.69 9.09
CA ALA A 183 13.79 -15.42 9.56
C ALA A 183 14.13 -15.04 11.02
N ASP A 184 13.95 -13.78 11.40
CA ASP A 184 14.20 -13.26 12.75
C ASP A 184 12.97 -12.52 13.31
N THR A 185 12.01 -13.30 13.79
CA THR A 185 10.78 -12.75 14.41
C THR A 185 11.01 -12.16 15.79
N GLY A 186 12.14 -12.46 16.44
CA GLY A 186 12.48 -11.97 17.78
C GLY A 186 12.87 -10.50 17.77
N THR A 187 13.80 -10.12 16.88
CA THR A 187 14.30 -8.74 16.75
C THR A 187 13.28 -7.79 16.15
N TYR A 188 12.45 -8.26 15.21
CA TYR A 188 11.52 -7.41 14.42
C TYR A 188 10.06 -7.76 14.65
N ARG A 189 9.68 -8.12 15.87
CA ARG A 189 8.34 -8.64 16.19
C ARG A 189 7.20 -7.74 15.75
N ALA A 190 7.30 -6.44 15.98
CA ALA A 190 6.28 -5.48 15.62
C ALA A 190 6.12 -5.36 14.09
N LEU A 191 7.26 -5.28 13.36
CA LEU A 191 7.26 -5.24 11.90
C LEU A 191 6.72 -6.54 11.30
N PHE A 192 7.09 -7.69 11.86
CA PHE A 192 6.56 -8.99 11.45
C PHE A 192 5.03 -9.07 11.62
N SER A 193 4.53 -8.64 12.78
CA SER A 193 3.08 -8.57 13.02
C SER A 193 2.38 -7.65 12.02
N THR A 194 2.94 -6.48 11.73
CA THR A 194 2.41 -5.53 10.75
C THR A 194 2.39 -6.12 9.34
N LEU A 195 3.46 -6.83 8.95
CA LEU A 195 3.56 -7.49 7.64
C LEU A 195 2.54 -8.63 7.48
N LEU A 196 2.27 -9.41 8.51
CA LEU A 196 1.20 -10.41 8.45
C LEU A 196 -0.18 -9.74 8.44
N ASN A 197 -0.36 -8.67 9.20
CA ASN A 197 -1.63 -7.95 9.27
C ASN A 197 -2.04 -7.29 7.94
N GLN A 198 -1.09 -7.02 7.02
CA GLN A 198 -1.41 -6.52 5.67
C GLN A 198 -2.39 -7.40 4.90
N LEU A 199 -2.50 -8.68 5.29
CA LEU A 199 -3.37 -9.67 4.65
C LEU A 199 -4.72 -9.85 5.38
N SER A 200 -4.96 -9.15 6.48
CA SER A 200 -6.10 -9.40 7.39
C SER A 200 -7.47 -9.19 6.75
N ASN A 201 -7.58 -8.34 5.74
CA ASN A 201 -8.83 -8.05 5.03
C ASN A 201 -8.68 -8.14 3.50
N ILE A 202 -7.69 -8.89 3.02
CA ILE A 202 -7.39 -8.99 1.59
C ILE A 202 -8.58 -9.55 0.79
N ASP A 203 -9.34 -10.48 1.38
CA ASP A 203 -10.51 -11.11 0.77
C ASP A 203 -11.69 -10.12 0.61
N GLU A 204 -11.63 -8.96 1.26
CA GLU A 204 -12.64 -7.91 1.19
C GLU A 204 -12.30 -6.83 0.16
N ALA A 205 -11.08 -6.84 -0.38
CA ALA A 205 -10.64 -5.84 -1.34
C ALA A 205 -11.29 -6.03 -2.72
N ASN A 206 -11.56 -4.93 -3.42
CA ASN A 206 -12.15 -4.99 -4.76
C ASN A 206 -11.15 -5.47 -5.82
N TRP A 207 -9.89 -5.11 -5.66
CA TRP A 207 -8.74 -5.52 -6.48
C TRP A 207 -7.50 -5.61 -5.60
N ILE A 208 -6.48 -6.33 -6.10
CA ILE A 208 -5.16 -6.44 -5.48
C ILE A 208 -4.14 -6.02 -6.52
N PHE A 209 -3.22 -5.13 -6.16
CA PHE A 209 -2.09 -4.73 -7.00
C PHE A 209 -0.78 -5.22 -6.40
N CYS A 210 0.07 -5.80 -7.23
CA CYS A 210 1.41 -6.25 -6.86
C CYS A 210 2.46 -5.53 -7.70
N ASN A 211 3.57 -5.16 -7.07
CA ASN A 211 4.73 -4.58 -7.75
C ASN A 211 5.63 -5.70 -8.29
N ASN A 212 5.15 -6.39 -9.31
CA ASN A 212 5.89 -7.45 -9.98
C ASN A 212 5.96 -7.23 -11.50
N VAL A 213 6.78 -8.03 -12.15
CA VAL A 213 6.89 -8.10 -13.61
C VAL A 213 6.60 -9.54 -14.01
N TYR A 214 5.55 -9.74 -14.82
CA TYR A 214 5.08 -11.06 -15.24
C TYR A 214 6.22 -11.97 -15.77
N ASP A 215 7.11 -11.41 -16.60
CA ASP A 215 8.22 -12.18 -17.19
C ASP A 215 9.26 -12.66 -16.16
N LEU A 216 9.24 -12.14 -14.93
CA LEU A 216 10.16 -12.52 -13.85
C LEU A 216 9.52 -13.41 -12.79
N GLU A 217 8.20 -13.40 -12.68
CA GLU A 217 7.44 -14.05 -11.60
C GLU A 217 6.14 -14.70 -12.13
N ASP A 218 6.15 -15.23 -13.36
CA ASP A 218 4.98 -15.82 -14.03
C ASP A 218 4.40 -17.05 -13.29
N GLU A 219 5.23 -17.77 -12.53
CA GLU A 219 4.80 -18.93 -11.74
C GLU A 219 4.19 -18.56 -10.39
N VAL A 220 4.40 -17.35 -9.89
CA VAL A 220 4.01 -16.91 -8.54
C VAL A 220 2.86 -15.91 -8.56
N GLY A 221 2.59 -15.26 -9.69
CA GLY A 221 1.62 -14.17 -9.86
C GLY A 221 0.17 -14.60 -10.04
#